data_71286542bea67f2d558801ebb48f2731
#
_entry.id   71286542bea67f2d558801ebb48f2731
#
_cell.length_a   1.000
_cell.length_b   1.000
_cell.length_c   1.000
_cell.angle_alpha   90.00
_cell.angle_beta   90.00
_cell.angle_gamma   90.00
#
_symmetry.space_group_name_H-M   'P 1'
#
loop_
_entity.id
_entity.type
_entity.pdbx_description
1 polymer ?
#
loop_
_entity_poly.entity_id
_entity_poly.type
_entity_poly.pdbx_seq_one_letter_code
_entity_poly.pdbx_strand_id
1 'polypeptide(L)'
;MRADPVFDTFPWPQSPTRVQIAEVAAAAVALRALRREVMAAHGWSLRELYRTLDEPGDNPLRTAQARLDTAVHTAYAMPAKADPLAFLLALNLILAAKEKTATAITPPGLPLSTVVRSNYITDDCVRAAEL
;
A
#
# COMPACT_ATOMS: atom_id res chain seq x y z
N MET A 1 -1.66 -25.11 -0.35
CA MET A 1 -1.33 -23.75 0.10
C MET A 1 -2.49 -23.22 0.92
N ARG A 2 -2.25 -22.76 2.13
CA ARG A 2 -3.29 -22.07 2.90
C ARG A 2 -3.45 -20.66 2.34
N ALA A 3 -4.67 -20.29 1.93
CA ALA A 3 -5.03 -18.91 1.64
C ALA A 3 -4.90 -18.09 2.94
N ASP A 4 -4.32 -16.91 2.85
CA ASP A 4 -4.36 -15.93 3.95
C ASP A 4 -5.75 -15.28 3.95
N PRO A 5 -6.60 -15.53 4.98
CA PRO A 5 -7.98 -15.03 4.96
C PRO A 5 -8.09 -13.50 5.05
N VAL A 6 -7.05 -12.81 5.50
CA VAL A 6 -7.02 -11.35 5.56
C VAL A 6 -6.46 -10.76 4.28
N PHE A 7 -5.29 -11.23 3.84
CA PHE A 7 -4.61 -10.71 2.66
C PHE A 7 -5.38 -11.02 1.37
N ASP A 8 -5.80 -12.28 1.21
CA ASP A 8 -6.45 -12.74 -0.03
C ASP A 8 -7.86 -12.20 -0.21
N THR A 9 -8.55 -11.86 0.88
CA THR A 9 -9.92 -11.31 0.86
C THR A 9 -9.98 -9.80 1.00
N PHE A 10 -8.83 -9.12 1.20
CA PHE A 10 -8.79 -7.66 1.32
C PHE A 10 -9.16 -7.00 -0.01
N PRO A 11 -9.99 -5.93 0.00
CA PRO A 11 -10.37 -5.23 -1.22
C PRO A 11 -9.22 -4.34 -1.70
N TRP A 12 -8.39 -4.86 -2.59
CA TRP A 12 -7.28 -4.12 -3.21
C TRP A 12 -7.77 -3.16 -4.29
N PRO A 13 -6.95 -2.16 -4.72
CA PRO A 13 -7.30 -1.29 -5.84
C PRO A 13 -7.59 -2.11 -7.10
N GLN A 14 -8.71 -1.84 -7.77
CA GLN A 14 -9.18 -2.70 -8.86
C GLN A 14 -8.65 -2.30 -10.23
N SER A 15 -8.41 -1.00 -10.46
CA SER A 15 -7.98 -0.49 -11.76
C SER A 15 -6.96 0.65 -11.61
N PRO A 16 -5.86 0.46 -10.86
CA PRO A 16 -4.85 1.50 -10.73
C PRO A 16 -4.13 1.70 -12.06
N THR A 17 -3.81 2.96 -12.38
CA THR A 17 -3.00 3.29 -13.56
C THR A 17 -1.52 3.00 -13.29
N ARG A 18 -0.72 2.93 -14.36
CA ARG A 18 0.74 2.79 -14.24
C ARG A 18 1.37 3.90 -13.39
N VAL A 19 0.92 5.13 -13.56
CA VAL A 19 1.41 6.29 -12.81
C VAL A 19 1.06 6.16 -11.33
N GLN A 20 -0.15 5.73 -11.01
CA GLN A 20 -0.58 5.50 -9.63
C GLN A 20 0.22 4.38 -8.94
N ILE A 21 0.45 3.28 -9.63
CA ILE A 21 1.29 2.18 -9.11
C ILE A 21 2.71 2.67 -8.85
N ALA A 22 3.31 3.40 -9.79
CA ALA A 22 4.65 3.94 -9.67
C ALA A 22 4.76 4.93 -8.50
N GLU A 23 3.76 5.80 -8.29
CA GLU A 23 3.76 6.77 -7.19
C GLU A 23 3.62 6.07 -5.82
N VAL A 24 2.77 5.07 -5.68
CA VAL A 24 2.69 4.27 -4.45
C VAL A 24 4.04 3.62 -4.15
N ALA A 25 4.66 2.99 -5.14
CA ALA A 25 5.96 2.35 -4.99
C ALA A 25 7.04 3.36 -4.59
N ALA A 26 7.11 4.51 -5.25
CA ALA A 26 8.08 5.56 -4.95
C ALA A 26 7.88 6.14 -3.55
N ALA A 27 6.64 6.40 -3.14
CA ALA A 27 6.33 6.90 -1.81
C ALA A 27 6.67 5.90 -0.71
N ALA A 28 6.41 4.60 -0.93
CA ALA A 28 6.77 3.54 0.00
C ALA A 28 8.30 3.38 0.16
N VAL A 29 9.03 3.41 -0.95
CA VAL A 29 10.51 3.35 -0.94
C VAL A 29 11.10 4.56 -0.21
N ALA A 30 10.58 5.77 -0.47
CA ALA A 30 11.05 6.99 0.18
C ALA A 30 10.79 6.98 1.70
N LEU A 31 9.60 6.57 2.12
CA LEU A 31 9.26 6.42 3.55
C LEU A 31 10.19 5.42 4.25
N ARG A 32 10.47 4.31 3.61
CA ARG A 32 11.31 3.25 4.14
C ARG A 32 12.77 3.67 4.25
N ALA A 33 13.30 4.36 3.24
CA ALA A 33 14.64 4.91 3.25
C ALA A 33 14.80 5.94 4.39
N LEU A 34 13.84 6.85 4.53
CA LEU A 34 13.82 7.84 5.59
C LEU A 34 13.80 7.20 6.99
N ARG A 35 12.97 6.18 7.20
CA ARG A 35 12.95 5.43 8.48
C ARG A 35 14.32 4.85 8.82
N ARG A 36 14.96 4.18 7.88
CA ARG A 36 16.30 3.59 8.06
C ARG A 36 17.35 4.64 8.38
N GLU A 37 17.33 5.75 7.67
CA GLU A 37 18.26 6.86 7.86
C GLU A 37 18.12 7.47 9.26
N VAL A 38 16.92 7.84 9.66
CA VAL A 38 16.67 8.48 10.95
C VAL A 38 16.94 7.52 12.11
N MET A 39 16.53 6.26 12.00
CA MET A 39 16.82 5.25 13.01
C MET A 39 18.32 5.02 13.18
N ALA A 40 19.07 4.96 12.09
CA ALA A 40 20.53 4.80 12.15
C ALA A 40 21.21 6.01 12.75
N ALA A 41 20.80 7.23 12.38
CA ALA A 41 21.38 8.48 12.86
C ALA A 41 21.21 8.69 14.38
N HIS A 42 20.10 8.24 14.94
CA HIS A 42 19.75 8.41 16.36
C HIS A 42 19.92 7.16 17.21
N GLY A 43 20.19 6.01 16.62
CA GLY A 43 20.20 4.72 17.32
C GLY A 43 18.80 4.34 17.84
N TRP A 44 17.75 4.77 17.17
CA TRP A 44 16.36 4.55 17.58
C TRP A 44 15.81 3.22 17.09
N SER A 45 14.91 2.66 17.89
CA SER A 45 13.98 1.62 17.47
C SER A 45 12.84 2.22 16.64
N LEU A 46 12.10 1.37 15.95
CA LEU A 46 10.90 1.79 15.22
C LEU A 46 9.87 2.47 16.13
N ARG A 47 9.74 1.99 17.38
CA ARG A 47 8.84 2.58 18.38
C ARG A 47 9.24 4.01 18.74
N GLU A 48 10.53 4.25 18.95
CA GLU A 48 11.05 5.60 19.26
C GLU A 48 10.85 6.54 18.08
N LEU A 49 11.10 6.07 16.86
CA LEU A 49 10.86 6.84 15.65
C LEU A 49 9.39 7.30 15.56
N TYR A 50 8.42 6.40 15.74
CA TYR A 50 7.00 6.73 15.62
C TYR A 50 6.47 7.59 16.76
N ARG A 51 7.11 7.61 17.93
CA ARG A 51 6.79 8.57 19.00
C ARG A 51 6.99 10.03 18.57
N THR A 52 7.93 10.29 17.66
CA THR A 52 8.18 11.65 17.17
C THR A 52 7.01 12.23 16.37
N LEU A 53 6.10 11.40 15.88
CA LEU A 53 4.90 11.86 15.17
C LEU A 53 3.92 12.64 16.06
N ASP A 54 3.95 12.39 17.36
CA ASP A 54 3.11 13.06 18.35
C ASP A 54 3.69 14.42 18.79
N GLU A 55 4.94 14.69 18.44
CA GLU A 55 5.60 15.94 18.77
C GLU A 55 5.15 17.07 17.83
N PRO A 56 4.99 18.32 18.35
CA PRO A 56 4.64 19.45 17.50
C PRO A 56 5.79 19.85 16.56
N GLY A 57 5.43 20.50 15.46
CA GLY A 57 6.39 21.01 14.47
C GLY A 57 6.49 20.14 13.23
N ASP A 58 7.38 20.54 12.33
CA ASP A 58 7.63 19.82 11.08
C ASP A 58 8.34 18.50 11.34
N ASN A 59 7.81 17.43 10.73
CA ASN A 59 8.39 16.11 10.83
C ASN A 59 8.46 15.46 9.44
N PRO A 60 9.66 15.19 8.90
CA PRO A 60 9.83 14.56 7.60
C PRO A 60 9.13 13.20 7.47
N LEU A 61 9.06 12.42 8.57
CA LEU A 61 8.35 11.14 8.60
C LEU A 61 6.84 11.34 8.39
N ARG A 62 6.25 12.36 9.01
CA ARG A 62 4.83 12.71 8.81
C ARG A 62 4.54 13.10 7.37
N THR A 63 5.43 13.89 6.76
CA THR A 63 5.31 14.29 5.35
C THR A 63 5.40 13.09 4.41
N ALA A 64 6.37 12.19 4.64
CA ALA A 64 6.53 10.98 3.84
C ALA A 64 5.34 10.02 4.00
N GLN A 65 4.80 9.88 5.20
CA GLN A 65 3.60 9.08 5.46
C GLN A 65 2.37 9.67 4.76
N ALA A 66 2.18 10.98 4.83
CA ALA A 66 1.07 11.66 4.14
C ALA A 66 1.15 11.51 2.62
N ARG A 67 2.35 11.53 2.05
CA ARG A 67 2.56 11.26 0.62
C ARG A 67 2.11 9.85 0.25
N LEU A 68 2.50 8.85 1.03
CA LEU A 68 2.10 7.46 0.79
C LEU A 68 0.57 7.30 0.91
N ASP A 69 -0.03 7.87 1.93
CA ASP A 69 -1.49 7.83 2.13
C ASP A 69 -2.24 8.46 0.94
N THR A 70 -1.78 9.60 0.46
CA THR A 70 -2.35 10.27 -0.72
C THR A 70 -2.20 9.41 -1.98
N ALA A 71 -1.05 8.80 -2.19
CA ALA A 71 -0.81 7.92 -3.34
C ALA A 71 -1.73 6.70 -3.32
N VAL A 72 -1.92 6.08 -2.15
CA VAL A 72 -2.83 4.93 -1.97
C VAL A 72 -4.28 5.34 -2.20
N HIS A 73 -4.74 6.46 -1.64
CA HIS A 73 -6.09 7.00 -1.89
C HIS A 73 -6.35 7.20 -3.38
N THR A 74 -5.37 7.75 -4.09
CA THR A 74 -5.47 7.98 -5.54
C THR A 74 -5.53 6.67 -6.32
N ALA A 75 -4.75 5.67 -5.91
CA ALA A 75 -4.78 4.34 -6.54
C ALA A 75 -6.13 3.63 -6.37
N TYR A 76 -6.83 3.88 -5.27
CA TYR A 76 -8.20 3.40 -5.05
C TYR A 76 -9.26 4.23 -5.77
N ALA A 77 -8.92 5.35 -6.37
CA ALA A 77 -9.88 6.37 -6.82
C ALA A 77 -10.81 6.83 -5.68
N MET A 78 -10.30 6.86 -4.46
CA MET A 78 -11.06 7.26 -3.27
C MET A 78 -11.22 8.77 -3.24
N PRO A 79 -12.43 9.32 -3.07
CA PRO A 79 -12.62 10.75 -2.91
C PRO A 79 -11.84 11.30 -1.71
N ALA A 80 -11.29 12.51 -1.84
CA ALA A 80 -10.42 13.11 -0.82
C ALA A 80 -11.07 13.23 0.57
N LYS A 81 -12.40 13.38 0.61
CA LYS A 81 -13.18 13.50 1.85
C LYS A 81 -13.91 12.22 2.27
N ALA A 82 -13.67 11.11 1.56
CA ALA A 82 -14.29 9.84 1.90
C ALA A 82 -13.75 9.29 3.22
N ASP A 83 -14.63 8.64 3.99
CA ASP A 83 -14.20 7.80 5.10
C ASP A 83 -13.58 6.51 4.54
N PRO A 84 -12.29 6.22 4.80
CA PRO A 84 -11.62 5.04 4.27
C PRO A 84 -12.31 3.72 4.65
N LEU A 85 -12.82 3.61 5.88
CA LEU A 85 -13.49 2.39 6.34
C LEU A 85 -14.79 2.15 5.58
N ALA A 86 -15.60 3.18 5.41
CA ALA A 86 -16.85 3.10 4.65
C ALA A 86 -16.59 2.79 3.17
N PHE A 87 -15.56 3.42 2.58
CA PHE A 87 -15.16 3.16 1.21
C PHE A 87 -14.71 1.71 0.99
N LEU A 88 -13.83 1.20 1.85
CA LEU A 88 -13.32 -0.17 1.76
C LEU A 88 -14.42 -1.21 2.00
N LEU A 89 -15.34 -0.95 2.92
CA LEU A 89 -16.51 -1.82 3.13
C LEU A 89 -17.39 -1.88 1.88
N ALA A 90 -17.71 -0.74 1.29
CA ALA A 90 -18.51 -0.69 0.06
C ALA A 90 -17.81 -1.42 -1.10
N LEU A 91 -16.50 -1.21 -1.27
CA LEU A 91 -15.71 -1.92 -2.27
C LEU A 91 -15.73 -3.43 -2.03
N ASN A 92 -15.54 -3.86 -0.79
CA ASN A 92 -15.56 -5.28 -0.44
C ASN A 92 -16.90 -5.95 -0.79
N LEU A 93 -18.01 -5.28 -0.53
CA LEU A 93 -19.35 -5.77 -0.89
C LEU A 93 -19.54 -5.88 -2.40
N ILE A 94 -19.02 -4.92 -3.17
CA ILE A 94 -19.05 -4.95 -4.64
C ILE A 94 -18.22 -6.14 -5.16
N LEU A 95 -17.02 -6.35 -4.61
CA LEU A 95 -16.16 -7.46 -5.03
C LEU A 95 -16.77 -8.82 -4.68
N ALA A 96 -17.34 -8.96 -3.49
CA ALA A 96 -18.05 -10.18 -3.09
C ALA A 96 -19.23 -10.51 -4.01
N ALA A 97 -19.96 -9.49 -4.46
CA ALA A 97 -21.04 -9.68 -5.43
C ALA A 97 -20.51 -10.12 -6.81
N LYS A 98 -19.39 -9.55 -7.26
CA LYS A 98 -18.72 -9.97 -8.50
C LYS A 98 -18.22 -11.40 -8.44
N GLU A 99 -17.63 -11.81 -7.32
CA GLU A 99 -17.18 -13.20 -7.12
C GLU A 99 -18.34 -14.20 -7.20
N LYS A 100 -19.50 -13.88 -6.62
CA LYS A 100 -20.70 -14.72 -6.71
C LYS A 100 -21.20 -14.91 -8.14
N THR A 101 -20.98 -13.95 -9.01
CA THR A 101 -21.37 -14.01 -10.42
C THR A 101 -20.24 -14.45 -11.35
N ALA A 102 -19.13 -14.93 -10.78
CA ALA A 102 -17.90 -15.30 -11.51
C ALA A 102 -17.34 -14.16 -12.42
N THR A 103 -17.61 -12.92 -12.05
CA THR A 103 -17.04 -11.74 -12.71
C THR A 103 -15.61 -11.53 -12.24
N ALA A 104 -14.69 -11.28 -13.16
CA ALA A 104 -13.28 -11.07 -12.85
C ALA A 104 -13.05 -9.85 -11.93
N ILE A 105 -12.21 -10.02 -10.94
CA ILE A 105 -11.71 -8.97 -10.04
C ILE A 105 -10.19 -8.90 -10.11
N THR A 106 -9.61 -7.78 -9.69
CA THR A 106 -8.15 -7.65 -9.56
C THR A 106 -7.71 -8.31 -8.25
N PRO A 107 -6.91 -9.39 -8.31
CA PRO A 107 -6.44 -10.09 -7.12
C PRO A 107 -5.30 -9.33 -6.43
N PRO A 108 -4.84 -9.78 -5.24
CA PRO A 108 -3.64 -9.26 -4.60
C PRO A 108 -2.41 -9.32 -5.50
N GLY A 109 -1.51 -8.36 -5.36
CA GLY A 109 -0.27 -8.27 -6.11
C GLY A 109 -0.29 -7.22 -7.21
N LEU A 110 0.76 -7.21 -8.05
CA LEU A 110 0.84 -6.27 -9.17
C LEU A 110 -0.14 -6.67 -10.27
N PRO A 111 -0.94 -5.73 -10.79
CA PRO A 111 -1.76 -5.96 -11.97
C PRO A 111 -0.88 -6.21 -13.20
N LEU A 112 -0.81 -7.47 -13.66
CA LEU A 112 0.15 -7.94 -14.66
C LEU A 112 0.04 -7.26 -16.02
N SER A 113 -1.17 -6.84 -16.39
CA SER A 113 -1.46 -6.24 -17.70
C SER A 113 -0.93 -4.81 -17.86
N THR A 114 -0.52 -4.15 -16.75
CA THR A 114 -0.24 -2.72 -16.76
C THR A 114 1.20 -2.36 -16.41
N VAL A 115 2.00 -3.30 -15.90
CA VAL A 115 3.35 -3.01 -15.36
C VAL A 115 4.40 -4.03 -15.78
N VAL A 116 5.66 -3.56 -15.85
CA VAL A 116 6.83 -4.44 -15.98
C VAL A 116 7.23 -4.86 -14.57
N ARG A 117 6.99 -6.10 -14.21
CA ARG A 117 7.22 -6.65 -12.86
C ARG A 117 8.62 -6.38 -12.32
N SER A 118 9.64 -6.53 -13.15
CA SER A 118 11.04 -6.36 -12.75
C SER A 118 11.32 -5.00 -12.13
N ASN A 119 10.56 -3.96 -12.50
CA ASN A 119 10.73 -2.61 -11.98
C ASN A 119 10.28 -2.46 -10.50
N TYR A 120 9.55 -3.44 -9.98
CA TYR A 120 8.99 -3.42 -8.63
C TYR A 120 9.57 -4.50 -7.71
N ILE A 121 10.53 -5.29 -8.20
CA ILE A 121 11.22 -6.29 -7.39
C ILE A 121 12.33 -5.59 -6.61
N THR A 122 12.29 -5.76 -5.30
CA THR A 122 13.31 -5.28 -4.36
C THR A 122 13.80 -6.44 -3.50
N ASP A 123 14.88 -6.22 -2.74
CA ASP A 123 15.42 -7.22 -1.81
C ASP A 123 14.43 -7.64 -0.69
N ASP A 124 13.39 -6.83 -0.50
CA ASP A 124 12.36 -7.09 0.52
C ASP A 124 11.14 -7.84 -0.03
N CYS A 125 11.12 -8.12 -1.31
CA CYS A 125 10.05 -8.92 -1.89
C CYS A 125 10.11 -10.35 -1.38
N VAL A 126 8.99 -10.82 -0.81
CA VAL A 126 8.83 -12.24 -0.48
C VAL A 126 8.65 -13.00 -1.79
N ARG A 127 9.59 -13.88 -2.11
CA ARG A 127 9.46 -14.80 -3.24
C ARG A 127 8.72 -16.05 -2.79
N ALA A 128 7.71 -16.45 -3.53
CA ALA A 128 7.12 -17.77 -3.32
C ALA A 128 8.24 -18.81 -3.48
N ALA A 129 8.32 -19.75 -2.55
CA ALA A 129 9.23 -20.88 -2.72
C ALA A 129 8.87 -21.58 -4.03
N GLU A 130 9.86 -21.83 -4.87
CA GLU A 130 9.67 -22.71 -6.02
C GLU A 130 9.23 -24.08 -5.49
N LEU A 131 8.02 -24.44 -5.83
CA LEU A 131 7.45 -25.75 -5.50
C LEU A 131 8.05 -26.82 -6.39
#